data_a69c5561e01a9926a1241da5c60dc660
#
_entry.id   a69c5561e01a9926a1241da5c60dc660
#
_cell.length_a   1.000
_cell.length_b   1.000
_cell.length_c   1.000
_cell.angle_alpha   90.00
_cell.angle_beta   90.00
_cell.angle_gamma   90.00
#
_symmetry.space_group_name_H-M   'P 1'
#
loop_
_entity.id
_entity.type
_entity.pdbx_description
1 polymer ?
#
loop_
_entity_poly.entity_id
_entity_poly.type
_entity_poly.pdbx_seq_one_letter_code
_entity_poly.pdbx_strand_id
1 'polypeptide(L)'
;MLRIRSGNFVKPLLFFVALLFARLVAAHHSTAIYDSEHPVELAGKVVEWKFTNPHCIIVMDVVAADGSVQRWNVEGGNTSGLFRNGWTPQTLQPSDEIIVTV
;
A
#
# COMPACT_ATOMS: atom_id res chain seq x y z
N MET A 1 48.60 45.50 9.31
CA MET A 1 48.61 44.27 8.50
C MET A 1 47.28 43.56 8.72
N LEU A 2 46.38 43.58 7.71
CA LEU A 2 45.06 42.98 7.83
C LEU A 2 45.13 41.49 7.39
N ARG A 3 44.92 40.55 8.34
CA ARG A 3 44.82 39.11 8.04
C ARG A 3 43.35 38.76 7.83
N ILE A 4 42.95 38.54 6.59
CA ILE A 4 41.64 37.97 6.28
C ILE A 4 41.74 36.45 6.44
N ARG A 5 41.08 35.88 7.46
CA ARG A 5 40.88 34.44 7.57
C ARG A 5 39.69 34.09 6.68
N SER A 6 39.94 33.38 5.61
CA SER A 6 38.88 32.74 4.84
C SER A 6 38.29 31.59 5.68
N GLY A 7 37.18 31.83 6.31
CA GLY A 7 36.43 30.78 6.99
C GLY A 7 35.73 29.92 5.93
N ASN A 8 35.97 28.61 5.98
CA ASN A 8 35.32 27.64 5.11
C ASN A 8 33.80 27.54 5.40
N PHE A 9 33.00 28.43 4.80
CA PHE A 9 31.54 28.39 4.87
C PHE A 9 30.91 27.24 4.04
N VAL A 10 31.71 26.43 3.38
CA VAL A 10 31.21 25.36 2.49
C VAL A 10 30.79 24.09 3.26
N LYS A 11 31.36 23.86 4.45
CA LYS A 11 31.08 22.66 5.25
C LYS A 11 29.64 22.53 5.76
N PRO A 12 28.97 23.59 6.28
CA PRO A 12 27.58 23.46 6.72
C PRO A 12 26.60 23.25 5.56
N LEU A 13 26.87 23.81 4.39
CA LEU A 13 26.00 23.66 3.21
C LEU A 13 26.01 22.22 2.69
N LEU A 14 27.17 21.56 2.63
CA LEU A 14 27.29 20.15 2.25
C LEU A 14 26.61 19.22 3.24
N PHE A 15 26.65 19.52 4.52
CA PHE A 15 25.95 18.74 5.55
C PHE A 15 24.44 18.88 5.44
N PHE A 16 23.92 20.07 5.12
CA PHE A 16 22.51 20.32 4.91
C PHE A 16 21.95 19.63 3.65
N VAL A 17 22.72 19.62 2.57
CA VAL A 17 22.37 18.91 1.32
C VAL A 17 22.35 17.40 1.55
N ALA A 18 23.29 16.83 2.30
CA ALA A 18 23.31 15.41 2.64
C ALA A 18 22.09 14.99 3.50
N LEU A 19 21.62 15.85 4.42
CA LEU A 19 20.41 15.61 5.21
C LEU A 19 19.12 15.67 4.37
N LEU A 20 19.06 16.52 3.34
CA LEU A 20 17.93 16.58 2.41
C LEU A 20 17.84 15.32 1.54
N PHE A 21 18.97 14.76 1.10
CA PHE A 21 18.99 13.51 0.35
C PHE A 21 18.63 12.29 1.20
N ALA A 22 18.97 12.27 2.49
CA ALA A 22 18.60 11.19 3.39
C ALA A 22 17.09 11.05 3.62
N ARG A 23 16.31 12.13 3.43
CA ARG A 23 14.85 12.08 3.57
C ARG A 23 14.14 11.51 2.32
N LEU A 24 14.77 11.51 1.16
CA LEU A 24 14.19 10.98 -0.09
C LEU A 24 14.25 9.45 -0.16
N VAL A 25 15.12 8.79 0.60
CA VAL A 25 15.24 7.32 0.61
C VAL A 25 14.18 6.67 1.51
N ALA A 26 13.57 7.39 2.44
CA ALA A 26 12.54 6.84 3.34
C ALA A 26 11.16 6.67 2.68
N ALA A 27 10.94 7.24 1.48
CA ALA A 27 9.65 7.19 0.79
C ALA A 27 9.42 5.90 -0.02
N HIS A 28 10.44 5.04 -0.20
CA HIS A 28 10.32 3.82 -1.01
C HIS A 28 10.08 2.53 -0.22
N HIS A 29 9.91 2.58 1.10
CA HIS A 29 9.71 1.41 1.95
C HIS A 29 8.25 1.16 2.37
N SER A 30 7.27 1.79 1.73
CA SER A 30 5.86 1.61 2.07
C SER A 30 5.26 0.26 1.63
N THR A 31 5.99 -0.57 0.89
CA THR A 31 5.56 -1.94 0.52
C THR A 31 5.94 -3.02 1.54
N ALA A 32 6.69 -2.68 2.59
CA ALA A 32 7.14 -3.63 3.62
C ALA A 32 6.13 -3.83 4.78
N ILE A 33 4.90 -3.32 4.65
CA ILE A 33 3.87 -3.42 5.71
C ILE A 33 3.06 -4.73 5.59
N TYR A 34 3.17 -5.45 4.48
CA TYR A 34 2.48 -6.72 4.29
C TYR A 34 3.31 -7.86 4.86
N ASP A 35 2.83 -8.44 5.96
CA ASP A 35 3.42 -9.65 6.54
C ASP A 35 3.00 -10.87 5.71
N SER A 36 3.78 -11.17 4.69
CA SER A 36 3.55 -12.34 3.82
C SER A 36 3.87 -13.68 4.51
N GLU A 37 4.47 -13.64 5.69
CA GLU A 37 4.82 -14.87 6.44
C GLU A 37 3.64 -15.37 7.30
N HIS A 38 2.66 -14.51 7.57
CA HIS A 38 1.48 -14.85 8.38
C HIS A 38 0.19 -14.45 7.64
N PRO A 39 -0.22 -15.22 6.62
CA PRO A 39 -1.43 -14.92 5.88
C PRO A 39 -2.65 -14.96 6.80
N VAL A 40 -3.52 -13.96 6.65
CA VAL A 40 -4.78 -13.86 7.39
C VAL A 40 -5.93 -14.18 6.46
N GLU A 41 -6.84 -15.05 6.88
CA GLU A 41 -8.09 -15.30 6.17
C GLU A 41 -9.18 -14.34 6.66
N LEU A 42 -9.78 -13.64 5.71
CA LEU A 42 -10.92 -12.74 5.93
C LEU A 42 -12.16 -13.37 5.29
N ALA A 43 -13.11 -13.80 6.13
CA ALA A 43 -14.42 -14.27 5.68
C ALA A 43 -15.44 -13.14 5.77
N GLY A 44 -16.15 -12.85 4.69
CA GLY A 44 -17.10 -11.75 4.68
C GLY A 44 -17.94 -11.67 3.42
N LYS A 45 -18.65 -10.55 3.28
CA LYS A 45 -19.54 -10.27 2.15
C LYS A 45 -18.98 -9.17 1.28
N VAL A 46 -19.00 -9.38 -0.02
CA VAL A 46 -18.64 -8.37 -1.02
C VAL A 46 -19.64 -7.20 -0.94
N VAL A 47 -19.10 -6.00 -0.86
CA VAL A 47 -19.85 -4.75 -0.98
C VAL A 47 -19.70 -4.18 -2.38
N GLU A 48 -18.46 -4.20 -2.90
CA GLU A 48 -18.15 -3.70 -4.23
C GLU A 48 -16.94 -4.44 -4.81
N TRP A 49 -16.97 -4.74 -6.09
CA TRP A 49 -15.84 -5.23 -6.86
C TRP A 49 -15.38 -4.16 -7.86
N LYS A 50 -14.20 -3.60 -7.61
CA LYS A 50 -13.59 -2.59 -8.46
C LYS A 50 -12.57 -3.25 -9.37
N PHE A 51 -12.98 -3.56 -10.60
CA PHE A 51 -12.12 -4.13 -11.62
C PHE A 51 -11.45 -3.01 -12.43
N THR A 52 -10.43 -2.37 -11.86
CA THR A 52 -9.77 -1.18 -12.41
C THR A 52 -8.25 -1.27 -12.30
N ASN A 53 -7.55 -0.43 -13.07
CA ASN A 53 -6.11 -0.24 -12.94
C ASN A 53 -5.81 0.97 -12.03
N PRO A 54 -4.65 1.03 -11.35
CA PRO A 54 -3.56 0.06 -11.42
C PRO A 54 -3.79 -1.24 -10.64
N HIS A 55 -4.75 -1.24 -9.69
CA HIS A 55 -5.07 -2.38 -8.84
C HIS A 55 -6.57 -2.58 -8.76
N CYS A 56 -7.00 -3.84 -8.90
CA CYS A 56 -8.37 -4.23 -8.59
C CYS A 56 -8.56 -4.29 -7.07
N ILE A 57 -9.75 -3.94 -6.58
CA ILE A 57 -10.04 -3.86 -5.15
C ILE A 57 -11.35 -4.57 -4.85
N ILE A 58 -11.33 -5.46 -3.87
CA ILE A 58 -12.52 -6.01 -3.26
C ILE A 58 -12.84 -5.18 -2.02
N VAL A 59 -13.99 -4.51 -2.02
CA VAL A 59 -14.56 -3.90 -0.81
C VAL A 59 -15.47 -4.93 -0.18
N MET A 60 -15.19 -5.33 1.07
CA MET A 60 -15.95 -6.36 1.75
C MET A 60 -16.22 -6.01 3.22
N ASP A 61 -17.30 -6.51 3.74
CA ASP A 61 -17.66 -6.42 5.15
C ASP A 61 -17.34 -7.75 5.85
N VAL A 62 -16.53 -7.66 6.90
CA VAL A 62 -16.09 -8.78 7.74
C VAL A 62 -16.66 -8.61 9.12
N VAL A 63 -17.25 -9.67 9.69
CA VAL A 63 -17.73 -9.67 11.07
C VAL A 63 -16.56 -10.02 11.98
N ALA A 64 -16.20 -9.09 12.86
CA ALA A 64 -15.15 -9.31 13.86
C ALA A 64 -15.66 -10.23 15.00
N ALA A 65 -14.72 -10.73 15.82
CA ALA A 65 -15.03 -11.64 16.92
C ALA A 65 -16.00 -11.06 17.96
N ASP A 66 -16.04 -9.73 18.11
CA ASP A 66 -16.97 -9.01 19.00
C ASP A 66 -18.36 -8.76 18.37
N GLY A 67 -18.58 -9.23 17.13
CA GLY A 67 -19.81 -9.05 16.37
C GLY A 67 -19.91 -7.72 15.61
N SER A 68 -18.91 -6.85 15.72
CA SER A 68 -18.87 -5.62 14.93
C SER A 68 -18.56 -5.91 13.45
N VAL A 69 -19.08 -5.05 12.56
CA VAL A 69 -18.81 -5.15 11.12
C VAL A 69 -17.65 -4.21 10.78
N GLN A 70 -16.62 -4.75 10.18
CA GLN A 70 -15.45 -4.02 9.72
C GLN A 70 -15.41 -4.03 8.20
N ARG A 71 -15.25 -2.85 7.60
CA ARG A 71 -15.07 -2.73 6.14
C ARG A 71 -13.61 -2.82 5.78
N TRP A 72 -13.31 -3.73 4.86
CA TRP A 72 -11.98 -3.98 4.33
C TRP A 72 -11.90 -3.63 2.85
N ASN A 73 -10.76 -3.08 2.45
CA ASN A 73 -10.37 -2.92 1.05
C ASN A 73 -9.21 -3.87 0.79
N VAL A 74 -9.50 -4.95 0.08
CA VAL A 74 -8.49 -5.94 -0.29
C VAL A 74 -7.97 -5.62 -1.68
N GLU A 75 -6.73 -5.24 -1.76
CA GLU A 75 -6.07 -4.86 -3.00
C GLU A 75 -5.51 -6.10 -3.70
N GLY A 76 -5.80 -6.23 -4.98
CA GLY A 76 -5.33 -7.30 -5.84
C GLY A 76 -4.39 -6.82 -6.93
N GLY A 77 -4.20 -7.65 -7.96
CA GLY A 77 -3.41 -7.33 -9.13
C GLY A 77 -4.10 -6.36 -10.09
N ASN A 78 -3.44 -6.05 -11.20
CA ASN A 78 -4.01 -5.23 -12.26
C ASN A 78 -5.06 -6.01 -13.09
N THR A 79 -5.88 -5.30 -13.84
CA THR A 79 -6.96 -5.90 -14.65
C THR A 79 -6.45 -6.92 -15.66
N SER A 80 -5.33 -6.66 -16.32
CA SER A 80 -4.78 -7.57 -17.34
C SER A 80 -4.28 -8.88 -16.74
N GLY A 81 -3.65 -8.83 -15.57
CA GLY A 81 -3.17 -10.01 -14.85
C GLY A 81 -4.33 -10.88 -14.38
N LEU A 82 -5.33 -10.25 -13.75
CA LEU A 82 -6.50 -10.95 -13.27
C LEU A 82 -7.35 -11.53 -14.43
N PHE A 83 -7.52 -10.78 -15.52
CA PHE A 83 -8.24 -11.25 -16.69
C PHE A 83 -7.65 -12.52 -17.29
N ARG A 84 -6.31 -12.62 -17.39
CA ARG A 84 -5.62 -13.84 -17.84
C ARG A 84 -5.87 -15.04 -16.94
N ASN A 85 -6.22 -14.82 -15.69
CA ASN A 85 -6.57 -15.86 -14.72
C ASN A 85 -8.10 -16.08 -14.62
N GLY A 86 -8.87 -15.55 -15.57
CA GLY A 86 -10.31 -15.78 -15.68
C GLY A 86 -11.18 -14.81 -14.87
N TRP A 87 -10.59 -13.79 -14.26
CA TRP A 87 -11.35 -12.76 -13.54
C TRP A 87 -11.91 -11.72 -14.49
N THR A 88 -13.12 -11.27 -14.23
CA THR A 88 -13.82 -10.24 -15.01
C THR A 88 -14.48 -9.22 -14.09
N PRO A 89 -15.00 -8.10 -14.63
CA PRO A 89 -15.82 -7.18 -13.85
C PRO A 89 -17.06 -7.83 -13.21
N GLN A 90 -17.52 -8.98 -13.73
CA GLN A 90 -18.69 -9.70 -13.25
C GLN A 90 -18.36 -10.88 -12.33
N THR A 91 -17.09 -11.12 -12.02
CA THR A 91 -16.65 -12.26 -11.20
C THR A 91 -17.22 -12.22 -9.79
N LEU A 92 -17.26 -11.03 -9.18
CA LEU A 92 -17.84 -10.83 -7.87
C LEU A 92 -19.03 -9.86 -7.95
N GLN A 93 -20.06 -10.16 -7.19
CA GLN A 93 -21.27 -9.34 -7.09
C GLN A 93 -21.47 -8.89 -5.63
N PRO A 94 -22.14 -7.73 -5.40
CA PRO A 94 -22.55 -7.34 -4.07
C PRO A 94 -23.33 -8.46 -3.36
N SER A 95 -23.02 -8.68 -2.10
CA SER A 95 -23.58 -9.73 -1.22
C SER A 95 -23.00 -11.14 -1.42
N ASP A 96 -22.09 -11.37 -2.36
CA ASP A 96 -21.36 -12.64 -2.45
C ASP A 96 -20.60 -12.89 -1.14
N GLU A 97 -20.67 -14.13 -0.64
CA GLU A 97 -19.90 -14.58 0.51
C GLU A 97 -18.55 -15.13 0.03
N ILE A 98 -17.47 -14.58 0.53
CA ILE A 98 -16.11 -14.94 0.10
C ILE A 98 -15.18 -15.13 1.29
N ILE A 99 -14.13 -15.90 1.07
CA ILE A 99 -12.96 -15.96 1.94
C ILE A 99 -11.76 -15.46 1.12
N VAL A 100 -11.04 -14.49 1.67
CA VAL A 100 -9.84 -13.92 1.04
C VAL A 100 -8.65 -14.14 1.97
N THR A 101 -7.55 -14.63 1.40
CA THR A 101 -6.26 -14.72 2.12
C THR A 101 -5.41 -13.48 1.79
N VAL A 102 -5.00 -12.75 2.80
CA VAL A 102 -4.21 -11.51 2.68
C VAL A 102 -2.90 -11.62 3.44
#